data_7642b03f26d276e8205b0aec1b75d8bb
#
_entry.id   7642b03f26d276e8205b0aec1b75d8bb
#
_cell.length_a   1.000
_cell.length_b   1.000
_cell.length_c   1.000
_cell.angle_alpha   90.00
_cell.angle_beta   90.00
_cell.angle_gamma   90.00
#
_symmetry.space_group_name_H-M   'P 1'
#
loop_
_entity.id
_entity.type
_entity.pdbx_description
1 polymer ?
#
loop_
_entity_poly.entity_id
_entity_poly.type
_entity_poly.pdbx_seq_one_letter_code
_entity_poly.pdbx_strand_id
1 'polypeptide(L)'
;MQGNWIVFLQRPTLSAVVRIDPPPPRRDARPLFHELGTGSRLLRIYQSERFGQTATSFRRNGPLSRFDHHRDGLDCGILYAGLTLSCCLVECFGDTGVIDDQGRRLAFLQATRPLLLLQLRGRGAMRAGSVAALASTADRQLSQEWSRHFHATYPQIDGVLYSSAHNEEAAVALYERAEHVLHCEMELPLDHKSLRSRILTIASDHAMEAPPATQR
;
A
#
# COMPACT_ATOMS: atom_id res chain seq x y z
N MET A 1 -24.72 56.40 -26.26
CA MET A 1 -23.73 55.76 -25.36
C MET A 1 -23.85 54.28 -25.53
N GLN A 2 -22.95 53.69 -26.34
CA GLN A 2 -22.90 52.22 -26.58
C GLN A 2 -21.84 51.65 -25.65
N GLY A 3 -22.27 50.81 -24.70
CA GLY A 3 -21.36 50.11 -23.77
C GLY A 3 -20.79 48.86 -24.43
N ASN A 4 -19.48 48.87 -24.68
CA ASN A 4 -18.73 47.68 -25.11
C ASN A 4 -18.57 46.70 -23.94
N TRP A 5 -19.29 45.59 -23.98
CA TRP A 5 -19.05 44.46 -23.09
C TRP A 5 -17.90 43.61 -23.65
N ILE A 6 -16.74 43.68 -23.03
CA ILE A 6 -15.62 42.79 -23.32
C ILE A 6 -15.93 41.44 -22.65
N VAL A 7 -16.29 40.44 -23.44
CA VAL A 7 -16.44 39.05 -22.99
C VAL A 7 -15.05 38.46 -22.87
N PHE A 8 -14.56 38.29 -21.65
CA PHE A 8 -13.37 37.49 -21.39
C PHE A 8 -13.71 36.01 -21.63
N LEU A 9 -13.35 35.49 -22.77
CA LEU A 9 -13.32 34.07 -23.01
C LEU A 9 -12.21 33.47 -22.13
N GLN A 10 -12.59 32.88 -20.97
CA GLN A 10 -11.71 32.04 -20.20
C GLN A 10 -11.33 30.83 -21.08
N ARG A 11 -10.06 30.76 -21.49
CA ARG A 11 -9.51 29.55 -22.10
C ARG A 11 -9.65 28.43 -21.05
N PRO A 12 -10.22 27.26 -21.42
CA PRO A 12 -10.20 26.11 -20.51
C PRO A 12 -8.73 25.80 -20.18
N THR A 13 -8.36 25.95 -18.91
CA THR A 13 -7.10 25.45 -18.41
C THR A 13 -7.16 23.93 -18.55
N LEU A 14 -6.44 23.41 -19.53
CA LEU A 14 -6.19 21.96 -19.61
C LEU A 14 -5.55 21.58 -18.29
N SER A 15 -6.32 20.90 -17.43
CA SER A 15 -5.79 20.27 -16.24
C SER A 15 -4.66 19.34 -16.69
N ALA A 16 -3.44 19.64 -16.25
CA ALA A 16 -2.29 18.82 -16.58
C ALA A 16 -2.50 17.43 -15.98
N VAL A 17 -2.89 16.47 -16.82
CA VAL A 17 -3.00 15.06 -16.40
C VAL A 17 -1.58 14.59 -16.08
N VAL A 18 -1.34 14.17 -14.85
CA VAL A 18 -0.07 13.60 -14.45
C VAL A 18 0.14 12.31 -15.24
N ARG A 19 1.10 12.33 -16.15
CA ARG A 19 1.46 11.15 -16.94
C ARG A 19 2.53 10.35 -16.22
N ILE A 20 2.29 9.06 -16.06
CA ILE A 20 3.28 8.10 -15.58
C ILE A 20 3.78 7.33 -16.79
N ASP A 21 5.07 7.48 -17.11
CA ASP A 21 5.68 6.68 -18.16
C ASP A 21 6.01 5.27 -17.65
N PRO A 22 5.99 4.24 -18.49
CA PRO A 22 6.42 2.90 -18.11
C PRO A 22 7.95 2.86 -17.85
N PRO A 23 8.42 1.86 -17.05
CA PRO A 23 9.85 1.64 -16.88
C PRO A 23 10.52 1.16 -18.20
N PRO A 24 11.84 1.34 -18.39
CA PRO A 24 12.78 1.96 -17.45
C PRO A 24 12.66 3.49 -17.39
N PRO A 25 13.17 4.12 -16.32
CA PRO A 25 13.13 5.58 -16.18
C PRO A 25 13.90 6.26 -17.34
N ARG A 26 13.36 7.39 -17.83
CA ARG A 26 14.00 8.18 -18.90
C ARG A 26 15.24 8.93 -18.45
N ARG A 27 15.45 9.09 -17.16
CA ARG A 27 16.56 9.82 -16.54
C ARG A 27 17.26 8.90 -15.56
N ASP A 28 18.53 9.18 -15.28
CA ASP A 28 19.28 8.47 -14.25
C ASP A 28 18.54 8.52 -12.91
N ALA A 29 18.09 7.37 -12.45
CA ALA A 29 17.45 7.24 -11.17
C ALA A 29 18.51 7.38 -10.06
N ARG A 30 18.13 8.10 -9.00
CA ARG A 30 18.92 8.23 -7.76
C ARG A 30 18.03 7.87 -6.59
N PRO A 31 17.69 6.58 -6.43
CA PRO A 31 16.69 6.14 -5.48
C PRO A 31 17.04 6.54 -4.06
N LEU A 32 16.03 6.73 -3.25
CA LEU A 32 16.14 6.85 -1.81
C LEU A 32 15.72 5.51 -1.20
N PHE A 33 16.48 5.07 -0.22
CA PHE A 33 16.15 3.90 0.57
C PHE A 33 15.75 4.32 1.97
N HIS A 34 14.88 3.52 2.58
CA HIS A 34 14.44 3.69 3.95
C HIS A 34 14.68 2.38 4.68
N GLU A 35 15.34 2.45 5.81
CA GLU A 35 15.57 1.30 6.67
C GLU A 35 14.54 1.28 7.79
N LEU A 36 13.76 0.22 7.87
CA LEU A 36 12.99 -0.12 9.06
C LEU A 36 13.87 -1.00 9.95
N GLY A 37 14.29 -0.46 11.10
CA GLY A 37 15.20 -1.16 12.03
C GLY A 37 14.60 -2.44 12.57
N THR A 38 15.45 -3.30 13.12
CA THR A 38 15.04 -4.52 13.85
C THR A 38 14.02 -4.17 14.92
N GLY A 39 12.98 -4.97 15.07
CA GLY A 39 11.90 -4.73 16.02
C GLY A 39 10.84 -3.72 15.54
N SER A 40 10.99 -3.13 14.35
CA SER A 40 9.94 -2.30 13.76
C SER A 40 8.66 -3.10 13.61
N ARG A 41 7.55 -2.49 14.04
CA ARG A 41 6.22 -3.12 13.97
C ARG A 41 5.52 -2.78 12.68
N LEU A 42 4.96 -3.82 12.06
CA LEU A 42 4.07 -3.74 10.93
C LEU A 42 2.73 -4.37 11.31
N LEU A 43 1.65 -3.84 10.78
CA LEU A 43 0.31 -4.37 10.99
C LEU A 43 -0.24 -4.92 9.68
N ARG A 44 -0.93 -6.05 9.78
CA ARG A 44 -1.55 -6.68 8.61
C ARG A 44 -2.94 -7.16 8.95
N ILE A 45 -3.92 -6.79 8.12
CA ILE A 45 -5.24 -7.43 8.11
C ILE A 45 -5.23 -8.51 7.04
N TYR A 46 -5.62 -9.74 7.39
CA TYR A 46 -5.66 -10.87 6.47
C TYR A 46 -6.82 -11.80 6.78
N GLN A 47 -7.18 -12.67 5.85
CA GLN A 47 -8.27 -13.62 6.01
C GLN A 47 -7.70 -15.03 6.23
N SER A 48 -7.78 -15.52 7.48
CA SER A 48 -7.17 -16.79 7.88
C SER A 48 -7.88 -18.02 7.34
N GLU A 49 -9.21 -17.94 7.13
CA GLU A 49 -10.04 -19.08 6.71
C GLU A 49 -10.01 -19.33 5.20
N ARG A 50 -9.60 -18.34 4.42
CA ARG A 50 -9.44 -18.48 2.98
C ARG A 50 -8.00 -18.72 2.60
N PHE A 51 -7.75 -19.71 1.75
CA PHE A 51 -6.45 -19.97 1.11
C PHE A 51 -5.32 -20.39 2.05
N GLY A 52 -5.59 -20.81 3.27
CA GLY A 52 -4.57 -21.21 4.24
C GLY A 52 -3.58 -20.10 4.59
N GLN A 53 -4.00 -18.84 4.52
CA GLN A 53 -3.13 -17.69 4.84
C GLN A 53 -2.80 -17.64 6.32
N THR A 54 -1.56 -17.30 6.63
CA THR A 54 -1.07 -17.00 7.96
C THR A 54 -0.65 -15.53 8.06
N ALA A 55 -0.40 -15.06 9.27
CA ALA A 55 0.04 -13.68 9.51
C ALA A 55 1.26 -13.27 8.66
N THR A 56 2.20 -14.19 8.43
CA THR A 56 3.47 -13.94 7.74
C THR A 56 3.54 -14.53 6.33
N SER A 57 2.48 -15.19 5.83
CA SER A 57 2.50 -15.78 4.50
C SER A 57 2.53 -14.74 3.40
N PHE A 58 3.39 -14.94 2.40
CA PHE A 58 3.45 -14.14 1.18
C PHE A 58 2.50 -14.74 0.13
N ARG A 59 1.74 -13.89 -0.52
CA ARG A 59 0.84 -14.30 -1.59
C ARG A 59 1.64 -14.60 -2.86
N ARG A 60 1.51 -15.82 -3.40
CA ARG A 60 2.22 -16.29 -4.59
C ARG A 60 1.40 -16.15 -5.86
N ASN A 61 0.08 -16.12 -5.76
CA ASN A 61 -0.79 -15.89 -6.92
C ASN A 61 -0.89 -14.40 -7.23
N GLY A 62 -0.80 -14.05 -8.50
CA GLY A 62 -0.86 -12.65 -8.96
C GLY A 62 -0.49 -12.51 -10.43
N PRO A 63 -0.41 -11.25 -10.91
CA PRO A 63 -0.55 -10.01 -10.15
C PRO A 63 -2.01 -9.62 -9.86
N LEU A 64 -2.32 -9.15 -8.65
CA LEU A 64 -3.65 -8.69 -8.23
C LEU A 64 -3.62 -7.25 -7.72
N SER A 65 -2.58 -6.87 -7.00
CA SER A 65 -2.46 -5.59 -6.30
C SER A 65 -1.37 -4.71 -6.93
N ARG A 66 -1.31 -3.45 -6.50
CA ARG A 66 -0.54 -2.37 -7.13
C ARG A 66 0.96 -2.65 -7.27
N PHE A 67 1.61 -3.15 -6.23
CA PHE A 67 3.04 -3.41 -6.24
C PHE A 67 3.39 -4.90 -6.40
N ASP A 68 2.47 -5.68 -6.95
CA ASP A 68 2.76 -7.06 -7.32
C ASP A 68 3.81 -7.11 -8.43
N HIS A 69 4.88 -7.85 -8.19
CA HIS A 69 5.99 -7.99 -9.14
C HIS A 69 6.00 -9.36 -9.84
N HIS A 70 4.89 -10.09 -9.72
CA HIS A 70 4.75 -11.45 -10.28
C HIS A 70 5.12 -11.50 -11.76
N ARG A 71 5.85 -12.56 -12.12
CA ARG A 71 6.26 -12.89 -13.48
C ARG A 71 6.08 -14.39 -13.70
N ASP A 72 5.72 -14.76 -14.92
CA ASP A 72 5.61 -16.16 -15.30
C ASP A 72 6.94 -16.89 -15.10
N GLY A 73 6.86 -18.10 -14.53
CA GLY A 73 8.02 -18.96 -14.29
C GLY A 73 8.92 -18.55 -13.13
N LEU A 74 8.57 -17.49 -12.34
CA LEU A 74 9.32 -17.09 -11.16
C LEU A 74 8.47 -17.28 -9.90
N ASP A 75 9.12 -17.71 -8.83
CA ASP A 75 8.49 -17.81 -7.50
C ASP A 75 8.47 -16.43 -6.82
N CYS A 76 7.52 -15.61 -7.24
CA CYS A 76 7.32 -14.27 -6.69
C CYS A 76 6.32 -14.31 -5.55
N GLY A 77 6.67 -13.73 -4.41
CA GLY A 77 5.79 -13.59 -3.25
C GLY A 77 5.68 -12.16 -2.78
N ILE A 78 4.49 -11.75 -2.34
CA ILE A 78 4.26 -10.39 -1.84
C ILE A 78 3.44 -10.39 -0.56
N LEU A 79 3.81 -9.51 0.38
CA LEU A 79 3.06 -9.25 1.59
C LEU A 79 2.84 -7.75 1.74
N TYR A 80 1.58 -7.34 1.94
CA TYR A 80 1.21 -5.96 2.22
C TYR A 80 0.97 -5.77 3.71
N ALA A 81 1.49 -4.66 4.25
CA ALA A 81 1.30 -4.27 5.64
C ALA A 81 1.27 -2.74 5.78
N GLY A 82 0.63 -2.26 6.82
CA GLY A 82 0.63 -0.84 7.21
C GLY A 82 1.50 -0.60 8.44
N LEU A 83 1.86 0.66 8.67
CA LEU A 83 2.54 1.06 9.91
C LEU A 83 1.52 1.42 11.01
N THR A 84 0.26 1.58 10.65
CA THR A 84 -0.84 1.92 11.55
C THR A 84 -2.06 1.05 11.30
N LEU A 85 -2.95 0.93 12.28
CA LEU A 85 -4.24 0.24 12.10
C LEU A 85 -5.13 0.99 11.10
N SER A 86 -5.09 2.33 11.12
CA SER A 86 -5.84 3.17 10.16
C SER A 86 -5.44 2.85 8.73
N CYS A 87 -4.13 2.83 8.42
CA CYS A 87 -3.63 2.43 7.11
C CYS A 87 -4.14 1.04 6.68
N CYS A 88 -4.07 0.05 7.59
CA CYS A 88 -4.54 -1.30 7.28
C CYS A 88 -6.04 -1.36 6.98
N LEU A 89 -6.86 -0.63 7.75
CA LEU A 89 -8.31 -0.60 7.55
C LEU A 89 -8.68 0.06 6.21
N VAL A 90 -8.10 1.22 5.90
CA VAL A 90 -8.43 1.91 4.64
C VAL A 90 -7.88 1.17 3.41
N GLU A 91 -6.72 0.53 3.49
CA GLU A 91 -6.19 -0.31 2.39
C GLU A 91 -7.05 -1.56 2.15
N CYS A 92 -7.66 -2.12 3.20
CA CYS A 92 -8.52 -3.30 3.06
C CYS A 92 -9.95 -2.97 2.66
N PHE A 93 -10.49 -1.84 3.10
CA PHE A 93 -11.93 -1.55 3.04
C PHE A 93 -12.26 -0.19 2.41
N GLY A 94 -11.28 0.65 2.10
CA GLY A 94 -11.50 1.99 1.56
C GLY A 94 -12.28 2.01 0.26
N ASP A 95 -12.05 1.03 -0.64
CA ASP A 95 -12.78 0.94 -1.91
C ASP A 95 -14.27 0.65 -1.72
N THR A 96 -14.66 -0.07 -0.66
CA THR A 96 -16.06 -0.41 -0.37
C THR A 96 -16.70 0.56 0.63
N GLY A 97 -15.90 1.21 1.47
CA GLY A 97 -16.36 2.02 2.58
C GLY A 97 -16.98 1.23 3.73
N VAL A 98 -16.95 -0.12 3.68
CA VAL A 98 -17.57 -0.98 4.69
C VAL A 98 -16.53 -1.91 5.30
N ILE A 99 -16.36 -1.84 6.62
CA ILE A 99 -15.43 -2.72 7.33
C ILE A 99 -16.09 -4.07 7.55
N ASP A 100 -15.61 -5.09 6.82
CA ASP A 100 -16.00 -6.49 6.99
C ASP A 100 -14.96 -7.19 7.88
N ASP A 101 -15.35 -7.52 9.11
CA ASP A 101 -14.50 -8.18 10.11
C ASP A 101 -14.62 -9.72 10.09
N GLN A 102 -15.50 -10.29 9.26
CA GLN A 102 -15.78 -11.72 9.25
C GLN A 102 -14.59 -12.55 8.77
N GLY A 103 -14.12 -13.47 9.62
CA GLY A 103 -12.98 -14.34 9.33
C GLY A 103 -11.65 -13.62 9.14
N ARG A 104 -11.59 -12.32 9.46
CA ARG A 104 -10.37 -11.51 9.35
C ARG A 104 -9.63 -11.42 10.66
N ARG A 105 -8.31 -11.32 10.55
CA ARG A 105 -7.41 -11.17 11.70
C ARG A 105 -6.51 -9.96 11.50
N LEU A 106 -6.22 -9.28 12.59
CA LEU A 106 -5.16 -8.27 12.68
C LEU A 106 -3.92 -8.93 13.26
N ALA A 107 -2.84 -8.95 12.51
CA ALA A 107 -1.54 -9.42 12.96
C ALA A 107 -0.61 -8.24 13.25
N PHE A 108 0.17 -8.36 14.32
CA PHE A 108 1.28 -7.50 14.69
C PHE A 108 2.55 -8.23 14.33
N LEU A 109 3.20 -7.76 13.28
CA LEU A 109 4.41 -8.36 12.73
C LEU A 109 5.63 -7.59 13.20
N GLN A 110 6.72 -8.29 13.42
CA GLN A 110 7.99 -7.70 13.79
C GLN A 110 9.10 -8.22 12.86
N ALA A 111 9.95 -7.31 12.43
CA ALA A 111 11.11 -7.68 11.63
C ALA A 111 12.26 -8.17 12.53
N THR A 112 12.83 -9.31 12.21
CA THR A 112 13.95 -9.92 12.97
C THR A 112 15.32 -9.37 12.57
N ARG A 113 15.39 -8.65 11.44
CA ARG A 113 16.53 -7.85 10.98
C ARG A 113 16.03 -6.53 10.38
N PRO A 114 16.90 -5.55 10.15
CA PRO A 114 16.52 -4.36 9.38
C PRO A 114 15.96 -4.73 8.01
N LEU A 115 14.90 -4.04 7.58
CA LEU A 115 14.31 -4.14 6.25
C LEU A 115 14.72 -2.92 5.43
N LEU A 116 15.36 -3.14 4.29
CA LEU A 116 15.73 -2.08 3.36
C LEU A 116 14.62 -1.91 2.30
N LEU A 117 13.97 -0.76 2.30
CA LEU A 117 12.83 -0.48 1.45
C LEU A 117 13.17 0.62 0.43
N LEU A 118 12.72 0.48 -0.82
CA LEU A 118 12.74 1.58 -1.77
C LEU A 118 11.70 2.62 -1.32
N GLN A 119 12.17 3.86 -1.07
CA GLN A 119 11.29 4.95 -0.65
C GLN A 119 10.53 5.51 -1.85
N LEU A 120 9.20 5.32 -1.89
CA LEU A 120 8.32 5.87 -2.92
C LEU A 120 7.43 7.02 -2.40
N ARG A 121 7.54 7.38 -1.11
CA ARG A 121 6.79 8.50 -0.52
C ARG A 121 7.48 9.83 -0.83
N GLY A 122 6.67 10.89 -0.93
CA GLY A 122 7.16 12.24 -1.17
C GLY A 122 8.03 12.31 -2.43
N ARG A 123 9.25 12.84 -2.31
CA ARG A 123 10.21 12.94 -3.43
C ARG A 123 10.81 11.59 -3.86
N GLY A 124 10.58 10.53 -3.08
CA GLY A 124 11.21 9.21 -3.30
C GLY A 124 10.82 8.61 -4.64
N ALA A 125 9.55 8.67 -5.05
CA ALA A 125 9.09 8.16 -6.34
C ALA A 125 9.79 8.85 -7.52
N MET A 126 9.92 10.18 -7.48
CA MET A 126 10.67 10.91 -8.53
C MET A 126 12.15 10.55 -8.54
N ARG A 127 12.75 10.34 -7.37
CA ARG A 127 14.16 9.91 -7.24
C ARG A 127 14.36 8.48 -7.76
N ALA A 128 13.35 7.63 -7.65
CA ALA A 128 13.34 6.28 -8.24
C ALA A 128 13.03 6.28 -9.76
N GLY A 129 12.85 7.45 -10.36
CA GLY A 129 12.61 7.62 -11.79
C GLY A 129 11.14 7.55 -12.21
N SER A 130 10.21 7.47 -11.26
CA SER A 130 8.76 7.48 -11.47
C SER A 130 8.14 8.80 -10.96
N VAL A 131 6.89 8.82 -10.58
CA VAL A 131 6.17 9.95 -9.97
C VAL A 131 5.40 9.53 -8.75
N ALA A 132 5.08 10.49 -7.86
CA ALA A 132 4.34 10.21 -6.63
C ALA A 132 2.97 9.54 -6.90
N ALA A 133 2.31 9.88 -7.99
CA ALA A 133 1.04 9.29 -8.40
C ALA A 133 1.09 7.78 -8.68
N LEU A 134 2.28 7.17 -8.77
CA LEU A 134 2.43 5.72 -8.93
C LEU A 134 1.71 4.93 -7.83
N ALA A 135 1.74 5.44 -6.60
CA ALA A 135 1.09 4.80 -5.46
C ALA A 135 -0.44 4.95 -5.44
N SER A 136 -1.01 5.87 -6.23
CA SER A 136 -2.45 6.17 -6.26
C SER A 136 -3.10 6.01 -7.63
N THR A 137 -2.33 5.68 -8.69
CA THR A 137 -2.91 5.51 -10.04
C THR A 137 -3.93 4.37 -10.08
N ALA A 138 -4.99 4.54 -10.86
CA ALA A 138 -5.94 3.47 -11.16
C ALA A 138 -5.34 2.38 -12.07
N ASP A 139 -4.29 2.71 -12.83
CA ASP A 139 -3.58 1.77 -13.70
C ASP A 139 -2.68 0.86 -12.84
N ARG A 140 -3.25 -0.27 -12.44
CA ARG A 140 -2.53 -1.29 -11.66
C ARG A 140 -1.43 -1.97 -12.47
N GLN A 141 -1.64 -2.16 -13.78
CA GLN A 141 -0.65 -2.81 -14.64
C GLN A 141 0.64 -1.98 -14.68
N LEU A 142 0.53 -0.68 -14.88
CA LEU A 142 1.68 0.23 -14.88
C LEU A 142 2.44 0.21 -13.54
N SER A 143 1.71 0.18 -12.42
CA SER A 143 2.34 0.08 -11.09
C SER A 143 3.06 -1.26 -10.90
N GLN A 144 2.51 -2.34 -11.42
CA GLN A 144 3.12 -3.68 -11.41
C GLN A 144 4.38 -3.74 -12.30
N GLU A 145 4.37 -3.08 -13.46
CA GLU A 145 5.56 -2.94 -14.30
C GLU A 145 6.69 -2.22 -13.57
N TRP A 146 6.37 -1.13 -12.88
CA TRP A 146 7.34 -0.43 -12.03
C TRP A 146 7.82 -1.29 -10.86
N SER A 147 6.94 -2.06 -10.22
CA SER A 147 7.33 -2.98 -9.13
C SER A 147 8.30 -4.05 -9.65
N ARG A 148 8.03 -4.64 -10.82
CA ARG A 148 8.94 -5.58 -11.48
C ARG A 148 10.29 -4.96 -11.80
N HIS A 149 10.29 -3.71 -12.27
CA HIS A 149 11.52 -2.97 -12.53
C HIS A 149 12.32 -2.74 -11.25
N PHE A 150 11.68 -2.27 -10.18
CA PHE A 150 12.34 -2.05 -8.89
C PHE A 150 12.92 -3.33 -8.30
N HIS A 151 12.13 -4.42 -8.32
CA HIS A 151 12.57 -5.73 -7.84
C HIS A 151 13.80 -6.25 -8.60
N ALA A 152 13.86 -6.05 -9.92
CA ALA A 152 14.98 -6.50 -10.75
C ALA A 152 16.22 -5.58 -10.62
N THR A 153 15.99 -4.27 -10.55
CA THR A 153 17.08 -3.28 -10.56
C THR A 153 17.77 -3.15 -9.20
N TYR A 154 17.03 -3.36 -8.12
CA TYR A 154 17.53 -3.21 -6.74
C TYR A 154 17.43 -4.54 -5.97
N PRO A 155 18.32 -5.52 -6.23
CA PRO A 155 18.24 -6.84 -5.61
C PRO A 155 18.40 -6.82 -4.08
N GLN A 156 18.95 -5.73 -3.53
CA GLN A 156 19.17 -5.54 -2.09
C GLN A 156 17.92 -5.14 -1.31
N ILE A 157 16.84 -4.66 -1.97
CA ILE A 157 15.66 -4.20 -1.25
C ILE A 157 14.76 -5.37 -0.84
N ASP A 158 14.17 -5.25 0.33
CA ASP A 158 13.15 -6.17 0.84
C ASP A 158 11.73 -5.84 0.34
N GLY A 159 11.54 -4.66 -0.25
CA GLY A 159 10.25 -4.20 -0.73
C GLY A 159 10.22 -2.71 -1.00
N VAL A 160 9.01 -2.15 -1.04
CA VAL A 160 8.77 -0.72 -1.26
C VAL A 160 7.99 -0.12 -0.09
N LEU A 161 8.33 1.14 0.27
CA LEU A 161 7.59 1.96 1.22
C LEU A 161 6.83 3.03 0.43
N TYR A 162 5.51 3.04 0.52
CA TYR A 162 4.64 3.93 -0.25
C TYR A 162 3.60 4.62 0.63
N SER A 163 2.90 5.61 0.09
CA SER A 163 1.74 6.22 0.73
C SER A 163 0.47 5.50 0.30
N SER A 164 -0.38 5.14 1.28
CA SER A 164 -1.74 4.66 1.01
C SER A 164 -2.48 5.64 0.11
N ALA A 165 -3.21 5.13 -0.87
CA ALA A 165 -4.02 5.95 -1.77
C ALA A 165 -5.25 6.55 -1.07
N HIS A 166 -5.64 6.02 0.09
CA HIS A 166 -6.84 6.41 0.81
C HIS A 166 -6.60 7.47 1.88
N ASN A 167 -5.44 7.41 2.59
CA ASN A 167 -5.19 8.32 3.71
C ASN A 167 -3.74 8.82 3.82
N GLU A 168 -2.94 8.58 2.78
CA GLU A 168 -1.52 8.99 2.69
C GLU A 168 -0.59 8.43 3.79
N GLU A 169 -1.10 7.56 4.66
CA GLU A 169 -0.29 6.90 5.67
C GLU A 169 0.73 5.93 5.05
N ALA A 170 1.73 5.58 5.84
CA ALA A 170 2.82 4.72 5.37
C ALA A 170 2.36 3.26 5.28
N ALA A 171 2.54 2.67 4.11
CA ALA A 171 2.32 1.27 3.82
C ALA A 171 3.56 0.65 3.17
N VAL A 172 3.71 -0.66 3.32
CA VAL A 172 4.80 -1.44 2.71
C VAL A 172 4.24 -2.57 1.85
N ALA A 173 4.91 -2.83 0.75
CA ALA A 173 4.77 -4.04 -0.02
C ALA A 173 6.12 -4.77 0.01
N LEU A 174 6.17 -5.88 0.76
CA LEU A 174 7.39 -6.67 0.95
C LEU A 174 7.46 -7.76 -0.09
N TYR A 175 8.62 -7.91 -0.71
CA TYR A 175 8.93 -8.98 -1.65
C TYR A 175 9.31 -10.26 -0.91
N GLU A 176 9.31 -11.41 -1.59
CA GLU A 176 9.65 -12.72 -1.04
C GLU A 176 11.00 -12.76 -0.30
N ARG A 177 11.91 -11.84 -0.61
CA ARG A 177 13.21 -11.69 0.08
C ARG A 177 13.08 -11.42 1.57
N ALA A 178 11.93 -10.89 1.98
CA ALA A 178 11.60 -10.63 3.39
C ALA A 178 10.82 -11.77 4.06
N GLU A 179 10.56 -12.90 3.38
CA GLU A 179 9.65 -13.93 3.88
C GLU A 179 10.10 -14.55 5.22
N HIS A 180 11.40 -14.77 5.39
CA HIS A 180 11.92 -15.43 6.60
C HIS A 180 12.35 -14.45 7.71
N VAL A 181 12.09 -13.15 7.52
CA VAL A 181 12.52 -12.13 8.49
C VAL A 181 11.36 -11.47 9.21
N LEU A 182 10.15 -11.97 9.00
CA LEU A 182 8.97 -11.54 9.73
C LEU A 182 8.53 -12.62 10.70
N HIS A 183 8.23 -12.24 11.92
CA HIS A 183 7.51 -13.10 12.84
C HIS A 183 6.25 -12.40 13.34
N CYS A 184 5.23 -13.19 13.68
CA CYS A 184 4.00 -12.67 14.27
C CYS A 184 4.17 -12.60 15.79
N GLU A 185 4.22 -11.39 16.34
CA GLU A 185 4.28 -11.16 17.78
C GLU A 185 2.93 -11.48 18.44
N MET A 186 1.84 -11.07 17.79
CA MET A 186 0.47 -11.27 18.25
C MET A 186 -0.49 -11.17 17.09
N GLU A 187 -1.59 -11.90 17.17
CA GLU A 187 -2.72 -11.70 16.27
C GLU A 187 -4.05 -11.79 17.00
N LEU A 188 -5.03 -11.04 16.55
CA LEU A 188 -6.37 -10.99 17.10
C LEU A 188 -7.40 -11.10 15.97
N PRO A 189 -8.57 -11.74 16.21
CA PRO A 189 -9.71 -11.56 15.33
C PRO A 189 -10.04 -10.07 15.18
N LEU A 190 -10.43 -9.64 13.99
CA LEU A 190 -10.68 -8.20 13.76
C LEU A 190 -11.90 -7.70 14.55
N ASP A 191 -12.87 -8.62 14.89
CA ASP A 191 -14.02 -8.37 15.76
C ASP A 191 -13.67 -8.40 17.24
N HIS A 192 -12.41 -8.59 17.63
CA HIS A 192 -12.02 -8.68 19.04
C HIS A 192 -12.37 -7.39 19.79
N LYS A 193 -12.99 -7.54 20.98
CA LYS A 193 -13.51 -6.41 21.78
C LYS A 193 -12.50 -5.30 22.08
N SER A 194 -11.21 -5.64 22.23
CA SER A 194 -10.16 -4.65 22.48
C SER A 194 -9.87 -3.74 21.29
N LEU A 195 -10.23 -4.13 20.07
CA LEU A 195 -10.04 -3.35 18.86
C LEU A 195 -11.24 -2.43 18.57
N ARG A 196 -12.41 -2.74 19.14
CA ARG A 196 -13.70 -2.12 18.79
C ARG A 196 -13.67 -0.59 18.82
N SER A 197 -13.25 0.03 19.91
CA SER A 197 -13.29 1.49 20.02
C SER A 197 -12.35 2.15 18.99
N ARG A 198 -11.18 1.59 18.75
CA ARG A 198 -10.23 2.10 17.74
C ARG A 198 -10.77 1.96 16.33
N ILE A 199 -11.40 0.82 16.01
CA ILE A 199 -12.02 0.60 14.70
C ILE A 199 -13.16 1.61 14.49
N LEU A 200 -14.01 1.85 15.49
CA LEU A 200 -15.09 2.85 15.40
C LEU A 200 -14.56 4.27 15.18
N THR A 201 -13.51 4.66 15.89
CA THR A 201 -12.87 5.97 15.70
C THR A 201 -12.34 6.10 14.27
N ILE A 202 -11.57 5.12 13.80
CA ILE A 202 -11.00 5.13 12.44
C ILE A 202 -12.11 5.13 11.37
N ALA A 203 -13.16 4.33 11.58
CA ALA A 203 -14.32 4.30 10.67
C ALA A 203 -14.98 5.67 10.57
N SER A 204 -15.18 6.35 11.71
CA SER A 204 -15.72 7.72 11.76
C SER A 204 -14.80 8.73 11.04
N ASP A 205 -13.49 8.66 11.29
CA ASP A 205 -12.52 9.59 10.72
C ASP A 205 -12.43 9.48 9.17
N HIS A 206 -12.74 8.29 8.64
CA HIS A 206 -12.66 8.00 7.20
C HIS A 206 -14.04 7.79 6.53
N ALA A 207 -15.14 8.15 7.20
CA ALA A 207 -16.50 7.98 6.70
C ALA A 207 -16.80 6.55 6.22
N MET A 208 -16.28 5.53 6.93
CA MET A 208 -16.56 4.12 6.67
C MET A 208 -17.63 3.59 7.63
N GLU A 209 -18.38 2.60 7.16
CA GLU A 209 -19.32 1.85 7.98
C GLU A 209 -18.57 0.78 8.78
N ALA A 210 -18.74 0.79 10.10
CA ALA A 210 -18.22 -0.27 10.97
C ALA A 210 -19.29 -1.35 11.19
N PRO A 211 -18.90 -2.63 11.33
CA PRO A 211 -19.86 -3.71 11.59
C PRO A 211 -20.60 -3.47 12.90
N PRO A 212 -21.85 -3.95 13.04
CA PRO A 212 -22.59 -3.85 14.29
C PRO A 212 -21.85 -4.58 15.41
N ALA A 213 -22.08 -4.17 16.66
CA ALA A 213 -21.49 -4.86 17.79
C ALA A 213 -21.97 -6.31 17.83
N THR A 214 -21.07 -7.27 17.72
CA THR A 214 -21.41 -8.67 17.91
C THR A 214 -21.77 -8.87 19.38
N GLN A 215 -23.03 -9.14 19.66
CA GLN A 215 -23.48 -9.58 21.01
C GLN A 215 -22.98 -11.02 21.19
N ARG A 216 -21.82 -11.19 21.84
CA ARG A 216 -21.36 -12.47 22.39
C ARG A 216 -21.17 -12.34 23.90
#